data_e3b1ccf8b9aed5a4a82a2c0d041e58ad
#
_entry.id   e3b1ccf8b9aed5a4a82a2c0d041e58ad
#
_cell.length_a   1.000
_cell.length_b   1.000
_cell.length_c   1.000
_cell.angle_alpha   90.00
_cell.angle_beta   90.00
_cell.angle_gamma   90.00
#
_symmetry.space_group_name_H-M   'P 1'
#
loop_
_entity.id
_entity.type
_entity.pdbx_description
1 polymer ?
#
loop_
_entity_poly.entity_id
_entity_poly.type
_entity_poly.pdbx_seq_one_letter_code
_entity_poly.pdbx_strand_id
1 'polypeptide(L)'
;IHAALRNENILALVVNNCVFGMTGGQMSPATLIGQKTTSSPAGRDLAYNGAPFDVTKALKDFDIAYLARGSVDSPGEVMKVKQYIRKALEKQQRGEGFCLVEVLSPCPTNWGLSPVDSLTFMREKQKAFFQVGEFVDKNAEGGM
;
A
#
# COMPACT_ATOMS: atom_id res chain seq x y z
N ILE A 1 9.57 9.64 -0.13
CA ILE A 1 10.98 9.21 -0.36
C ILE A 1 11.93 10.01 0.50
N HIS A 2 11.96 11.35 0.44
CA HIS A 2 12.93 12.17 1.18
C HIS A 2 12.92 11.94 2.69
N ALA A 3 11.76 11.80 3.32
CA ALA A 3 11.65 11.48 4.74
C ALA A 3 12.24 10.08 5.06
N ALA A 4 11.99 9.11 4.19
CA ALA A 4 12.57 7.78 4.33
C ALA A 4 14.09 7.77 4.15
N LEU A 5 14.62 8.54 3.17
CA LEU A 5 16.08 8.68 2.98
C LEU A 5 16.80 9.27 4.20
N ARG A 6 16.15 10.19 4.91
CA ARG A 6 16.69 10.79 6.15
C ARG A 6 16.32 9.99 7.41
N ASN A 7 15.61 8.89 7.26
CA ASN A 7 15.07 8.08 8.37
C ASN A 7 14.35 8.93 9.43
N GLU A 8 13.54 9.91 8.98
CA GLU A 8 12.77 10.80 9.86
C GLU A 8 11.83 9.98 10.76
N ASN A 9 11.75 10.34 12.04
CA ASN A 9 10.90 9.62 12.99
C ASN A 9 9.41 9.91 12.80
N ILE A 10 8.85 9.46 11.69
CA ILE A 10 7.41 9.61 11.34
C ILE A 10 6.82 8.28 10.89
N LEU A 11 5.52 8.12 11.09
CA LEU A 11 4.72 7.05 10.50
C LEU A 11 3.91 7.58 9.33
N ALA A 12 4.14 7.03 8.14
CA ALA A 12 3.32 7.25 6.96
C ALA A 12 2.30 6.11 6.83
N LEU A 13 0.99 6.44 6.90
CA LEU A 13 -0.10 5.53 6.57
C LEU A 13 -0.56 5.83 5.14
N VAL A 14 -0.41 4.87 4.25
CA VAL A 14 -0.76 5.00 2.83
C VAL A 14 -1.95 4.11 2.52
N VAL A 15 -3.07 4.72 2.11
CA VAL A 15 -4.23 3.96 1.63
C VAL A 15 -4.12 3.83 0.11
N ASN A 16 -3.95 2.60 -0.36
CA ASN A 16 -3.83 2.28 -1.79
C ASN A 16 -5.11 1.62 -2.31
N ASN A 17 -5.89 2.38 -3.06
CA ASN A 17 -7.10 1.90 -3.74
C ASN A 17 -6.94 1.89 -5.28
N CYS A 18 -5.71 1.97 -5.79
CA CYS A 18 -5.35 1.91 -7.21
C CYS A 18 -5.96 3.04 -8.09
N VAL A 19 -6.52 4.09 -7.50
CA VAL A 19 -7.07 5.26 -8.21
C VAL A 19 -6.95 6.52 -7.36
N PHE A 20 -7.06 7.70 -7.95
CA PHE A 20 -7.32 8.94 -7.21
C PHE A 20 -8.84 9.06 -7.00
N GLY A 21 -9.36 8.42 -5.95
CA GLY A 21 -10.79 8.26 -5.71
C GLY A 21 -11.50 9.59 -5.41
N MET A 22 -10.94 10.42 -4.54
CA MET A 22 -11.56 11.68 -4.08
C MET A 22 -11.76 12.69 -5.22
N THR A 23 -10.84 12.75 -6.16
CA THR A 23 -10.86 13.74 -7.25
C THR A 23 -11.60 13.27 -8.49
N GLY A 24 -12.16 12.06 -8.50
CA GLY A 24 -13.01 11.56 -9.60
C GLY A 24 -12.50 10.33 -10.33
N GLY A 25 -11.66 9.51 -9.69
CA GLY A 25 -11.28 8.19 -10.21
C GLY A 25 -10.22 8.21 -11.31
N GLN A 26 -9.33 9.20 -11.31
CA GLN A 26 -8.22 9.26 -12.26
C GLN A 26 -7.18 8.16 -11.98
N MET A 27 -6.37 7.88 -12.98
CA MET A 27 -5.25 6.96 -12.87
C MET A 27 -4.24 7.47 -11.83
N SER A 28 -3.95 6.63 -10.84
CA SER A 28 -2.89 6.86 -9.84
C SER A 28 -1.60 6.15 -10.26
N PRO A 29 -0.46 6.44 -9.63
CA PRO A 29 0.76 5.65 -9.84
C PRO A 29 0.57 4.16 -9.58
N ALA A 30 -0.33 3.78 -8.65
CA ALA A 30 -0.59 2.38 -8.27
C ALA A 30 -1.71 1.70 -9.10
N THR A 31 -2.33 2.37 -10.08
CA THR A 31 -3.35 1.76 -10.93
C THR A 31 -2.79 0.53 -11.66
N LEU A 32 -3.50 -0.59 -11.62
CA LEU A 32 -3.05 -1.85 -12.21
C LEU A 32 -3.07 -1.82 -13.75
N ILE A 33 -2.25 -2.64 -14.38
CA ILE A 33 -2.28 -2.80 -15.85
C ILE A 33 -3.66 -3.29 -16.29
N GLY A 34 -4.21 -2.65 -17.34
CA GLY A 34 -5.56 -2.90 -17.85
C GLY A 34 -6.70 -2.31 -17.02
N GLN A 35 -6.43 -1.79 -15.80
CA GLN A 35 -7.46 -1.16 -14.98
C GLN A 35 -7.91 0.15 -15.59
N LYS A 36 -9.22 0.25 -15.86
CA LYS A 36 -9.86 1.44 -16.41
C LYS A 36 -10.03 2.51 -15.33
N THR A 37 -9.83 3.76 -15.71
CA THR A 37 -10.01 4.95 -14.87
C THR A 37 -10.59 6.09 -15.70
N THR A 38 -11.01 7.18 -15.06
CA THR A 38 -11.56 8.34 -15.79
C THR A 38 -10.55 9.01 -16.72
N SER A 39 -9.26 8.96 -16.39
CA SER A 39 -8.18 9.48 -17.25
C SER A 39 -7.52 8.41 -18.13
N SER A 40 -7.96 7.15 -18.02
CA SER A 40 -7.46 6.01 -18.80
C SER A 40 -8.61 5.06 -19.11
N PRO A 41 -9.58 5.45 -19.95
CA PRO A 41 -10.78 4.66 -20.24
C PRO A 41 -10.49 3.36 -20.99
N ALA A 42 -9.38 3.27 -21.73
CA ALA A 42 -8.91 2.02 -22.35
C ALA A 42 -8.20 1.08 -21.36
N GLY A 43 -7.93 1.56 -20.13
CA GLY A 43 -7.11 0.87 -19.14
C GLY A 43 -5.66 1.36 -19.14
N ARG A 44 -4.94 1.12 -18.02
CA ARG A 44 -3.51 1.42 -17.95
C ARG A 44 -2.73 0.54 -18.92
N ASP A 45 -1.95 1.13 -19.78
CA ASP A 45 -1.07 0.46 -20.73
C ASP A 45 0.38 0.44 -20.22
N LEU A 46 1.04 -0.72 -20.28
CA LEU A 46 2.41 -0.87 -19.75
C LEU A 46 3.42 -0.07 -20.57
N ALA A 47 3.27 -0.05 -21.89
CA ALA A 47 4.25 0.59 -22.77
C ALA A 47 4.13 2.13 -22.72
N TYR A 48 2.91 2.65 -22.55
CA TYR A 48 2.65 4.08 -22.53
C TYR A 48 2.69 4.68 -21.11
N ASN A 49 2.07 4.00 -20.12
CA ASN A 49 1.93 4.52 -18.75
C ASN A 49 2.97 3.95 -17.78
N GLY A 50 3.76 2.96 -18.21
CA GLY A 50 4.68 2.23 -17.34
C GLY A 50 4.01 1.31 -16.34
N ALA A 51 4.80 0.57 -15.58
CA ALA A 51 4.34 -0.35 -14.54
C ALA A 51 3.71 0.40 -13.35
N PRO A 52 2.78 -0.23 -12.61
CA PRO A 52 2.29 0.32 -11.35
C PRO A 52 3.42 0.55 -10.36
N PHE A 53 3.41 1.70 -9.69
CA PHE A 53 4.39 2.01 -8.65
C PHE A 53 4.14 1.18 -7.39
N ASP A 54 5.16 0.48 -6.93
CA ASP A 54 5.14 -0.32 -5.72
C ASP A 54 6.02 0.33 -4.66
N VAL A 55 5.39 0.95 -3.65
CA VAL A 55 6.09 1.68 -2.59
C VAL A 55 6.98 0.75 -1.74
N THR A 56 6.58 -0.51 -1.54
CA THR A 56 7.40 -1.44 -0.75
C THR A 56 8.67 -1.83 -1.50
N LYS A 57 8.60 -2.04 -2.81
CA LYS A 57 9.79 -2.27 -3.64
C LYS A 57 10.70 -1.05 -3.69
N ALA A 58 10.13 0.16 -3.67
CA ALA A 58 10.90 1.39 -3.70
C ALA A 58 11.65 1.68 -2.38
N LEU A 59 11.14 1.20 -1.25
CA LEU A 59 11.66 1.56 0.08
C LEU A 59 12.33 0.40 0.84
N LYS A 60 12.17 -0.85 0.43
CA LYS A 60 12.66 -2.03 1.19
C LYS A 60 14.16 -2.03 1.46
N ASP A 61 14.94 -1.39 0.60
CA ASP A 61 16.41 -1.32 0.69
C ASP A 61 16.88 -0.02 1.37
N PHE A 62 15.96 0.83 1.86
CA PHE A 62 16.30 2.03 2.61
C PHE A 62 16.54 1.68 4.09
N ASP A 63 17.37 2.52 4.72
CA ASP A 63 17.67 2.40 6.15
C ASP A 63 16.51 2.97 7.01
N ILE A 64 15.37 2.29 6.99
CA ILE A 64 14.12 2.68 7.69
C ILE A 64 13.77 1.68 8.80
N ALA A 65 12.98 2.10 9.78
CA ALA A 65 12.65 1.27 10.94
C ALA A 65 11.63 0.17 10.63
N TYR A 66 10.62 0.47 9.79
CA TYR A 66 9.55 -0.48 9.52
C TYR A 66 8.85 -0.24 8.18
N LEU A 67 8.52 -1.33 7.49
CA LEU A 67 7.78 -1.32 6.24
C LEU A 67 6.83 -2.51 6.17
N ALA A 68 5.54 -2.27 6.06
CA ALA A 68 4.54 -3.33 5.92
C ALA A 68 3.43 -2.94 4.94
N ARG A 69 2.79 -3.94 4.39
CA ARG A 69 1.56 -3.81 3.58
C ARG A 69 0.52 -4.80 4.07
N GLY A 70 -0.67 -4.33 4.34
CA GLY A 70 -1.83 -5.16 4.64
C GLY A 70 -3.00 -4.86 3.72
N SER A 71 -4.13 -5.55 3.92
CA SER A 71 -5.36 -5.34 3.17
C SER A 71 -6.57 -5.34 4.08
N VAL A 72 -7.71 -4.87 3.58
CA VAL A 72 -8.98 -4.82 4.34
C VAL A 72 -10.06 -5.71 3.72
N ASP A 73 -9.68 -6.72 2.96
CA ASP A 73 -10.61 -7.61 2.24
C ASP A 73 -11.25 -8.71 3.12
N SER A 74 -10.85 -8.81 4.38
CA SER A 74 -11.47 -9.71 5.36
C SER A 74 -11.22 -9.24 6.80
N PRO A 75 -12.03 -9.69 7.79
CA PRO A 75 -11.78 -9.36 9.20
C PRO A 75 -10.38 -9.76 9.70
N GLY A 76 -9.88 -10.92 9.26
CA GLY A 76 -8.54 -11.38 9.62
C GLY A 76 -7.44 -10.47 9.07
N GLU A 77 -7.56 -10.00 7.84
CA GLU A 77 -6.61 -9.06 7.23
C GLU A 77 -6.67 -7.68 7.91
N VAL A 78 -7.86 -7.20 8.27
CA VAL A 78 -8.02 -5.96 9.07
C VAL A 78 -7.28 -6.08 10.40
N MET A 79 -7.37 -7.22 11.08
CA MET A 79 -6.64 -7.44 12.35
C MET A 79 -5.11 -7.40 12.14
N LYS A 80 -4.60 -7.94 11.03
CA LYS A 80 -3.16 -7.82 10.70
C LYS A 80 -2.75 -6.38 10.45
N VAL A 81 -3.55 -5.61 9.69
CA VAL A 81 -3.30 -4.18 9.47
C VAL A 81 -3.22 -3.43 10.81
N LYS A 82 -4.14 -3.70 11.74
CA LYS A 82 -4.10 -3.11 13.09
C LYS A 82 -2.80 -3.44 13.83
N GLN A 83 -2.30 -4.68 13.71
CA GLN A 83 -1.04 -5.08 14.31
C GLN A 83 0.16 -4.35 13.68
N TYR A 84 0.19 -4.21 12.35
CA TYR A 84 1.24 -3.47 11.64
C TYR A 84 1.27 -2.00 12.05
N ILE A 85 0.09 -1.35 12.12
CA ILE A 85 -0.01 0.04 12.56
C ILE A 85 0.46 0.20 14.01
N ARG A 86 0.03 -0.69 14.91
CA ARG A 86 0.47 -0.66 16.31
C ARG A 86 1.99 -0.77 16.41
N LYS A 87 2.58 -1.77 15.74
CA LYS A 87 4.03 -1.98 15.72
C LYS A 87 4.78 -0.76 15.19
N ALA A 88 4.30 -0.15 14.11
CA ALA A 88 4.87 1.07 13.56
C ALA A 88 4.80 2.24 14.53
N LEU A 89 3.68 2.42 15.24
CA LEU A 89 3.52 3.46 16.27
C LEU A 89 4.46 3.24 17.46
N GLU A 90 4.61 2.00 17.94
CA GLU A 90 5.53 1.65 19.01
C GLU A 90 6.99 1.96 18.64
N LYS A 91 7.38 1.65 17.40
CA LYS A 91 8.70 2.00 16.87
C LYS A 91 8.92 3.52 16.79
N GLN A 92 7.92 4.26 16.30
CA GLN A 92 7.97 5.71 16.26
C GLN A 92 8.11 6.32 17.66
N GLN A 93 7.36 5.80 18.66
CA GLN A 93 7.47 6.25 20.06
C GLN A 93 8.86 6.02 20.65
N ARG A 94 9.56 4.96 20.22
CA ARG A 94 10.94 4.69 20.62
C ARG A 94 11.99 5.46 19.82
N GLY A 95 11.58 6.26 18.84
CA GLY A 95 12.51 7.05 18.02
C GLY A 95 13.35 6.23 17.06
N GLU A 96 12.84 5.04 16.61
CA GLU A 96 13.59 4.12 15.76
C GLU A 96 13.74 4.60 14.31
N GLY A 97 12.94 5.60 13.89
CA GLY A 97 13.02 6.21 12.58
C GLY A 97 11.75 6.06 11.74
N PHE A 98 11.91 6.12 10.42
CA PHE A 98 10.81 6.13 9.46
C PHE A 98 10.07 4.80 9.42
N CYS A 99 8.74 4.88 9.55
CA CYS A 99 7.83 3.75 9.41
C CYS A 99 6.81 4.01 8.29
N LEU A 100 6.49 2.99 7.50
CA LEU A 100 5.41 3.05 6.52
C LEU A 100 4.53 1.80 6.61
N VAL A 101 3.23 2.02 6.68
CA VAL A 101 2.23 0.95 6.53
C VAL A 101 1.32 1.31 5.36
N GLU A 102 1.36 0.49 4.31
CA GLU A 102 0.44 0.60 3.19
C GLU A 102 -0.76 -0.31 3.42
N VAL A 103 -1.96 0.22 3.20
CA VAL A 103 -3.22 -0.50 3.36
C VAL A 103 -3.93 -0.57 2.01
N LEU A 104 -4.01 -1.77 1.46
CA LEU A 104 -4.81 -2.02 0.26
C LEU A 104 -6.29 -1.91 0.62
N SER A 105 -7.02 -1.09 -0.12
CA SER A 105 -8.41 -0.74 0.15
C SER A 105 -9.24 -0.78 -1.14
N PRO A 106 -10.52 -1.17 -1.08
CA PRO A 106 -11.40 -1.10 -2.25
C PRO A 106 -11.84 0.34 -2.54
N CYS A 107 -12.20 0.59 -3.81
CA CYS A 107 -12.90 1.79 -4.23
C CYS A 107 -14.07 1.42 -5.16
N PRO A 108 -15.17 0.85 -4.63
CA PRO A 108 -16.28 0.33 -5.45
C PRO A 108 -16.78 1.34 -6.48
N THR A 109 -17.02 2.57 -6.05
CA THR A 109 -17.56 3.65 -6.90
C THR A 109 -16.66 3.92 -8.13
N ASN A 110 -15.35 4.13 -7.93
CA ASN A 110 -14.45 4.45 -9.03
C ASN A 110 -13.96 3.21 -9.80
N TRP A 111 -14.13 2.02 -9.24
CA TRP A 111 -13.90 0.77 -9.97
C TRP A 111 -15.12 0.33 -10.77
N GLY A 112 -16.30 0.95 -10.53
CA GLY A 112 -17.57 0.57 -11.15
C GLY A 112 -18.03 -0.83 -10.73
N LEU A 113 -17.74 -1.24 -9.50
CA LEU A 113 -18.03 -2.56 -8.96
C LEU A 113 -18.99 -2.47 -7.78
N SER A 114 -19.71 -3.56 -7.51
CA SER A 114 -20.42 -3.70 -6.24
C SER A 114 -19.44 -3.79 -5.07
N PRO A 115 -19.84 -3.50 -3.82
CA PRO A 115 -18.98 -3.70 -2.66
C PRO A 115 -18.40 -5.12 -2.56
N VAL A 116 -19.20 -6.15 -2.86
CA VAL A 116 -18.77 -7.56 -2.82
C VAL A 116 -17.76 -7.87 -3.92
N ASP A 117 -18.04 -7.44 -5.17
CA ASP A 117 -17.12 -7.64 -6.30
C ASP A 117 -15.81 -6.89 -6.10
N SER A 118 -15.84 -5.75 -5.41
CA SER A 118 -14.63 -5.00 -5.05
C SER A 118 -13.70 -5.79 -4.12
N LEU A 119 -14.25 -6.54 -3.17
CA LEU A 119 -13.45 -7.44 -2.33
C LEU A 119 -12.85 -8.59 -3.12
N THR A 120 -13.58 -9.12 -4.10
CA THR A 120 -13.08 -10.14 -5.02
C THR A 120 -11.95 -9.58 -5.88
N PHE A 121 -12.14 -8.39 -6.46
CA PHE A 121 -11.09 -7.70 -7.22
C PHE A 121 -9.82 -7.47 -6.39
N MET A 122 -9.97 -7.05 -5.12
CA MET A 122 -8.83 -6.90 -4.20
C MET A 122 -8.05 -8.21 -4.07
N ARG A 123 -8.73 -9.34 -3.83
CA ARG A 123 -8.10 -10.64 -3.63
C ARG A 123 -7.40 -11.14 -4.88
N GLU A 124 -8.06 -11.07 -6.02
CA GLU A 124 -7.62 -11.69 -7.27
C GLU A 124 -6.66 -10.81 -8.08
N LYS A 125 -6.77 -9.49 -8.00
CA LYS A 125 -6.01 -8.55 -8.81
C LYS A 125 -5.07 -7.69 -7.99
N GLN A 126 -5.59 -6.97 -7.00
CA GLN A 126 -4.77 -6.02 -6.24
C GLN A 126 -3.72 -6.74 -5.40
N LYS A 127 -4.08 -7.76 -4.62
CA LYS A 127 -3.14 -8.56 -3.81
C LYS A 127 -2.21 -9.43 -4.64
N ALA A 128 -2.63 -9.84 -5.84
CA ALA A 128 -1.75 -10.58 -6.76
C ALA A 128 -0.57 -9.73 -7.23
N PHE A 129 -0.77 -8.43 -7.42
CA PHE A 129 0.29 -7.50 -7.78
C PHE A 129 1.02 -6.93 -6.55
N PHE A 130 0.27 -6.41 -5.58
CA PHE A 130 0.78 -5.83 -4.34
C PHE A 130 0.75 -6.88 -3.22
N GLN A 131 1.79 -7.69 -3.11
CA GLN A 131 1.91 -8.70 -2.06
C GLN A 131 1.85 -8.07 -0.67
N VAL A 132 1.07 -8.67 0.23
CA VAL A 132 0.94 -8.23 1.63
C VAL A 132 1.97 -8.90 2.52
N GLY A 133 2.42 -8.22 3.57
CA GLY A 133 3.40 -8.72 4.53
C GLY A 133 4.20 -7.62 5.21
N GLU A 134 5.14 -8.03 6.02
CA GLU A 134 6.18 -7.17 6.58
C GLU A 134 7.43 -7.30 5.71
N PHE A 135 8.04 -6.19 5.31
CA PHE A 135 9.18 -6.14 4.38
C PHE A 135 10.46 -5.65 5.05
N VAL A 136 10.32 -4.77 6.05
CA VAL A 136 11.41 -4.28 6.90
C VAL A 136 10.94 -4.24 8.35
N ASP A 137 11.75 -4.79 9.25
CA ASP A 137 11.57 -4.71 10.70
C ASP A 137 12.94 -4.77 11.37
N LYS A 138 13.59 -3.62 11.57
CA LYS A 138 14.99 -3.53 12.01
C LYS A 138 15.30 -4.15 13.37
N ASN A 139 14.32 -4.24 14.26
CA ASN A 139 14.55 -4.72 15.63
C ASN A 139 14.00 -6.14 15.89
N ALA A 140 13.50 -6.82 14.85
CA ALA A 140 13.12 -8.23 14.97
C ALA A 140 14.36 -9.15 15.08
N GLU A 141 15.55 -8.69 14.67
CA GLU A 141 16.82 -9.45 14.67
C GLU A 141 17.73 -9.15 15.89
N GLY A 142 17.35 -8.23 16.77
CA GLY A 142 18.16 -7.75 17.90
C GLY A 142 17.81 -8.37 19.27
N GLY A 143 17.26 -9.56 19.31
CA GLY A 143 17.00 -10.32 20.55
C GLY A 143 18.07 -11.41 20.78
N MET A 144 19.28 -11.02 21.13
CA MET A 144 20.21 -11.87 21.89
C MET A 144 20.55 -11.18 23.20
#